data_cf20df63e0213b93adf3fff4965ded84
#
_entry.id   cf20df63e0213b93adf3fff4965ded84
#
_cell.length_a   1.000
_cell.length_b   1.000
_cell.length_c   1.000
_cell.angle_alpha   90.00
_cell.angle_beta   90.00
_cell.angle_gamma   90.00
#
_symmetry.space_group_name_H-M   'P 1'
#
loop_
_entity.id
_entity.type
_entity.pdbx_description
1 polymer ?
#
loop_
_entity_poly.entity_id
_entity_poly.type
_entity_poly.pdbx_seq_one_letter_code
_entity_poly.pdbx_strand_id
1 'polypeptide(L)'
;MNYKIITIILFLISNNIFSQNKSTSSDDFSRISINTYLPDNVLSDFPKARRLLKSKIKSITSRNGMGSNDAYPRFVMSGNVNTLFSETLDGLPPKYIKTIEVTLSIGDAIEGVEFLSESLELRGVDDREDQAFISGIKKLSPRNKIIKKFIENAKNKIIEYYNSKCDFILKEAETLQNNKDYDNALS
;
A
#
# COMPACT_ATOMS: atom_id res chain seq x y z
N MET A 1 53.15 -13.52 -35.36
CA MET A 1 52.11 -13.56 -34.33
C MET A 1 51.00 -14.46 -34.84
N ASN A 2 50.76 -15.59 -34.19
CA ASN A 2 49.99 -16.69 -34.75
C ASN A 2 48.49 -16.37 -34.88
N TYR A 3 47.99 -16.26 -36.12
CA TYR A 3 46.59 -16.00 -36.45
C TYR A 3 45.61 -16.97 -35.72
N LYS A 4 46.04 -18.17 -35.37
CA LYS A 4 45.27 -19.12 -34.56
C LYS A 4 44.94 -18.62 -33.15
N ILE A 5 45.80 -17.80 -32.53
CA ILE A 5 45.60 -17.24 -31.21
C ILE A 5 44.58 -16.09 -31.29
N ILE A 6 44.62 -15.29 -32.35
CA ILE A 6 43.70 -14.18 -32.60
C ILE A 6 42.27 -14.72 -32.83
N THR A 7 42.13 -15.86 -33.56
CA THR A 7 40.81 -16.47 -33.80
C THR A 7 40.20 -17.04 -32.52
N ILE A 8 41.00 -17.60 -31.61
CA ILE A 8 40.52 -18.09 -30.30
C ILE A 8 40.09 -16.95 -29.40
N ILE A 9 40.80 -15.82 -29.40
CA ILE A 9 40.44 -14.62 -28.62
C ILE A 9 39.15 -14.01 -29.15
N LEU A 10 38.93 -13.95 -30.45
CA LEU A 10 37.70 -13.44 -31.06
C LEU A 10 36.47 -14.30 -30.72
N PHE A 11 36.64 -15.63 -30.60
CA PHE A 11 35.58 -16.57 -30.26
C PHE A 11 35.17 -16.51 -28.77
N LEU A 12 36.08 -16.09 -27.88
CA LEU A 12 35.84 -15.91 -26.44
C LEU A 12 35.10 -14.60 -26.12
N ILE A 13 35.13 -13.60 -27.00
CA ILE A 13 34.46 -12.31 -26.79
C ILE A 13 32.98 -12.36 -27.22
N SER A 14 32.60 -13.28 -28.13
CA SER A 14 31.23 -13.37 -28.68
C SER A 14 30.18 -13.98 -27.74
N ASN A 15 30.54 -14.54 -26.58
CA ASN A 15 29.62 -15.19 -25.68
C ASN A 15 29.05 -14.29 -24.55
N ASN A 16 29.39 -13.00 -24.50
CA ASN A 16 28.96 -12.09 -23.41
C ASN A 16 27.80 -11.18 -23.76
N ILE A 17 27.11 -11.36 -24.90
CA ILE A 17 26.05 -10.40 -25.33
C ILE A 17 24.63 -10.89 -24.99
N PHE A 18 24.43 -12.02 -24.34
CA PHE A 18 23.11 -12.54 -23.98
C PHE A 18 22.81 -12.45 -22.48
N SER A 19 23.14 -11.34 -21.83
CA SER A 19 22.72 -11.13 -20.44
C SER A 19 22.16 -9.74 -20.22
N GLN A 20 21.10 -9.37 -20.92
CA GLN A 20 20.22 -8.29 -20.49
C GLN A 20 18.90 -8.37 -21.26
N ASN A 21 17.89 -8.99 -20.69
CA ASN A 21 16.48 -8.60 -20.69
C ASN A 21 15.64 -9.73 -20.07
N LYS A 22 15.69 -9.80 -18.74
CA LYS A 22 14.52 -10.22 -17.99
C LYS A 22 14.08 -9.00 -17.20
N SER A 23 13.28 -8.15 -17.80
CA SER A 23 12.39 -7.28 -17.07
C SER A 23 11.36 -8.18 -16.39
N THR A 24 11.73 -8.67 -15.23
CA THR A 24 10.80 -9.39 -14.37
C THR A 24 9.80 -8.36 -13.85
N SER A 25 8.52 -8.69 -13.96
CA SER A 25 7.38 -7.97 -13.40
C SER A 25 7.51 -7.63 -11.90
N SER A 26 8.57 -8.04 -11.24
CA SER A 26 8.91 -7.67 -9.86
C SER A 26 9.45 -6.26 -9.71
N ASP A 27 9.99 -5.64 -10.76
CA ASP A 27 10.55 -4.29 -10.68
C ASP A 27 9.45 -3.20 -10.65
N ASP A 28 8.29 -3.46 -11.26
CA ASP A 28 7.16 -2.52 -11.22
C ASP A 28 6.51 -2.46 -9.84
N PHE A 29 6.51 -3.56 -9.08
CA PHE A 29 6.02 -3.59 -7.70
C PHE A 29 6.90 -2.79 -6.72
N SER A 30 8.19 -2.66 -6.98
CA SER A 30 9.12 -1.88 -6.15
C SER A 30 8.94 -0.37 -6.27
N ARG A 31 8.20 0.09 -7.29
CA ARG A 31 7.92 1.51 -7.53
C ARG A 31 6.66 2.03 -6.85
N ILE A 32 5.78 1.15 -6.36
CA ILE A 32 4.56 1.57 -5.64
C ILE A 32 4.96 1.93 -4.22
N SER A 33 5.00 3.22 -3.94
CA SER A 33 5.25 3.76 -2.60
C SER A 33 3.94 4.27 -1.99
N ILE A 34 3.66 3.86 -0.74
CA ILE A 34 2.42 4.18 -0.03
C ILE A 34 2.74 4.94 1.24
N ASN A 35 2.20 6.13 1.38
CA ASN A 35 2.32 6.91 2.60
C ASN A 35 1.15 6.62 3.56
N THR A 36 1.32 6.98 4.81
CA THR A 36 0.28 6.80 5.84
C THR A 36 -0.49 8.10 6.04
N TYR A 37 -1.79 8.05 5.81
CA TYR A 37 -2.71 9.13 6.12
C TYR A 37 -3.71 8.67 7.20
N LEU A 38 -3.98 9.51 8.18
CA LEU A 38 -4.99 9.24 9.19
C LEU A 38 -5.84 10.50 9.36
N PRO A 39 -7.14 10.47 8.99
CA PRO A 39 -8.05 11.60 9.14
C PRO A 39 -8.09 12.14 10.57
N ASP A 40 -8.25 13.45 10.74
CA ASP A 40 -8.12 14.09 12.05
C ASP A 40 -9.21 13.70 13.04
N ASN A 41 -10.36 13.33 12.56
CA ASN A 41 -11.51 12.87 13.36
C ASN A 41 -11.31 11.44 13.92
N VAL A 42 -10.41 10.63 13.35
CA VAL A 42 -10.20 9.24 13.80
C VAL A 42 -9.47 9.24 15.14
N LEU A 43 -10.14 8.73 16.17
CA LEU A 43 -9.65 8.67 17.57
C LEU A 43 -9.18 10.05 18.09
N SER A 44 -9.88 11.12 17.76
CA SER A 44 -9.58 12.51 18.25
C SER A 44 -9.50 12.58 19.77
N ASP A 45 -10.42 11.90 20.46
CA ASP A 45 -10.52 11.90 21.93
C ASP A 45 -9.49 11.00 22.61
N PHE A 46 -8.81 10.14 21.82
CA PHE A 46 -7.82 9.19 22.31
C PHE A 46 -6.46 9.37 21.61
N PRO A 47 -5.72 10.48 21.86
CA PRO A 47 -4.53 10.85 21.09
C PRO A 47 -3.40 9.82 21.16
N LYS A 48 -3.28 9.04 22.24
CA LYS A 48 -2.30 7.95 22.34
C LYS A 48 -2.67 6.78 21.44
N ALA A 49 -3.95 6.41 21.41
CA ALA A 49 -4.46 5.35 20.54
C ALA A 49 -4.33 5.76 19.06
N ARG A 50 -4.65 7.02 18.72
CA ARG A 50 -4.45 7.59 17.39
C ARG A 50 -2.99 7.50 16.92
N ARG A 51 -2.03 7.93 17.75
CA ARG A 51 -0.59 7.82 17.41
C ARG A 51 -0.16 6.37 17.20
N LEU A 52 -0.66 5.47 18.03
CA LEU A 52 -0.36 4.04 17.88
C LEU A 52 -0.93 3.50 16.57
N LEU A 53 -2.19 3.81 16.22
CA LEU A 53 -2.80 3.38 14.97
C LEU A 53 -1.98 3.88 13.77
N LYS A 54 -1.63 5.18 13.73
CA LYS A 54 -0.77 5.74 12.67
C LYS A 54 0.56 4.99 12.54
N SER A 55 1.20 4.69 13.67
CA SER A 55 2.45 3.92 13.71
C SER A 55 2.27 2.49 13.21
N LYS A 56 1.15 1.83 13.53
CA LYS A 56 0.82 0.50 13.05
C LYS A 56 0.60 0.48 11.53
N ILE A 57 -0.16 1.44 10.98
CA ILE A 57 -0.36 1.59 9.53
C ILE A 57 0.99 1.81 8.84
N LYS A 58 1.83 2.72 9.34
CA LYS A 58 3.17 2.94 8.81
C LYS A 58 4.03 1.67 8.85
N SER A 59 3.94 0.88 9.92
CA SER A 59 4.66 -0.39 10.03
C SER A 59 4.14 -1.43 9.03
N ILE A 60 2.84 -1.43 8.70
CA ILE A 60 2.25 -2.32 7.70
C ILE A 60 2.84 -2.00 6.32
N THR A 61 2.80 -0.74 5.89
CA THR A 61 3.35 -0.33 4.58
C THR A 61 4.84 -0.61 4.47
N SER A 62 5.63 -0.19 5.48
CA SER A 62 7.09 -0.34 5.46
C SER A 62 7.55 -1.81 5.47
N ARG A 63 6.91 -2.67 6.26
CA ARG A 63 7.28 -4.09 6.34
C ARG A 63 6.88 -4.91 5.12
N ASN A 64 5.97 -4.39 4.31
CA ASN A 64 5.58 -4.97 3.03
C ASN A 64 6.29 -4.31 1.84
N GLY A 65 7.36 -3.54 2.09
CA GLY A 65 8.22 -2.96 1.06
C GLY A 65 7.60 -1.79 0.29
N MET A 66 6.54 -1.16 0.83
CA MET A 66 5.84 -0.06 0.17
C MET A 66 5.82 1.24 0.97
N GLY A 67 6.54 1.30 2.09
CA GLY A 67 6.58 2.50 2.93
C GLY A 67 7.26 3.67 2.21
N SER A 68 6.60 4.83 2.18
CA SER A 68 7.13 6.10 1.71
C SER A 68 7.07 7.16 2.80
N ASN A 69 7.89 8.19 2.64
CA ASN A 69 7.85 9.44 3.41
C ASN A 69 7.78 10.65 2.48
N ASP A 70 7.28 10.48 1.26
CA ASP A 70 7.16 11.55 0.27
C ASP A 70 6.27 12.67 0.80
N ALA A 71 6.64 13.91 0.52
CA ALA A 71 5.86 15.08 0.93
C ALA A 71 4.50 15.15 0.21
N TYR A 72 4.45 14.65 -1.03
CA TYR A 72 3.24 14.61 -1.86
C TYR A 72 3.00 13.19 -2.37
N PRO A 73 2.53 12.29 -1.50
CA PRO A 73 2.34 10.89 -1.88
C PRO A 73 1.15 10.76 -2.82
N ARG A 74 1.32 10.01 -3.90
CA ARG A 74 0.21 9.63 -4.77
C ARG A 74 -0.67 8.58 -4.10
N PHE A 75 -0.06 7.52 -3.58
CA PHE A 75 -0.80 6.47 -2.90
C PHE A 75 -0.74 6.64 -1.39
N VAL A 76 -1.89 6.46 -0.77
CA VAL A 76 -2.03 6.54 0.68
C VAL A 76 -2.74 5.31 1.24
N MET A 77 -2.27 4.88 2.40
CA MET A 77 -3.02 3.96 3.26
C MET A 77 -3.62 4.77 4.40
N SER A 78 -4.93 4.74 4.50
CA SER A 78 -5.69 5.33 5.61
C SER A 78 -6.21 4.26 6.56
N GLY A 79 -6.70 4.71 7.71
CA GLY A 79 -7.36 3.86 8.68
C GLY A 79 -8.56 4.57 9.29
N ASN A 80 -9.61 3.82 9.55
CA ASN A 80 -10.76 4.26 10.33
C ASN A 80 -10.98 3.30 11.50
N VAL A 81 -11.61 3.78 12.58
CA VAL A 81 -11.91 2.95 13.76
C VAL A 81 -13.33 3.23 14.21
N ASN A 82 -14.13 2.17 14.22
CA ASN A 82 -15.48 2.16 14.76
C ASN A 82 -15.53 1.31 16.03
N THR A 83 -16.22 1.76 17.06
CA THR A 83 -16.51 0.94 18.23
C THR A 83 -17.74 0.09 17.96
N LEU A 84 -17.57 -1.22 17.90
CA LEU A 84 -18.66 -2.18 17.71
C LEU A 84 -19.36 -2.50 19.03
N PHE A 85 -18.54 -2.62 20.10
CA PHE A 85 -19.03 -2.99 21.43
C PHE A 85 -18.19 -2.35 22.52
N SER A 86 -18.83 -1.93 23.60
CA SER A 86 -18.19 -1.33 24.77
C SER A 86 -18.90 -1.81 26.03
N GLU A 87 -18.15 -2.39 26.95
CA GLU A 87 -18.64 -2.89 28.22
C GLU A 87 -17.68 -2.52 29.34
N THR A 88 -18.23 -2.23 30.51
CA THR A 88 -17.48 -2.08 31.75
C THR A 88 -17.88 -3.21 32.69
N LEU A 89 -16.91 -4.01 33.08
CA LEU A 89 -17.09 -5.03 34.09
C LEU A 89 -16.79 -4.47 35.47
N ASP A 90 -17.73 -4.64 36.38
CA ASP A 90 -17.55 -4.26 37.78
C ASP A 90 -16.41 -5.06 38.42
N GLY A 91 -15.59 -4.38 39.21
CA GLY A 91 -14.44 -4.97 39.90
C GLY A 91 -13.59 -3.89 40.54
N LEU A 92 -12.56 -4.30 41.27
CA LEU A 92 -11.59 -3.40 41.88
C LEU A 92 -10.17 -3.81 41.42
N PRO A 93 -9.63 -3.16 40.36
CA PRO A 93 -10.20 -2.08 39.53
C PRO A 93 -11.25 -2.60 38.52
N PRO A 94 -12.14 -1.73 38.00
CA PRO A 94 -13.06 -2.09 36.93
C PRO A 94 -12.30 -2.42 35.64
N LYS A 95 -12.90 -3.23 34.77
CA LYS A 95 -12.32 -3.58 33.46
C LYS A 95 -13.16 -3.02 32.32
N TYR A 96 -12.52 -2.33 31.40
CA TYR A 96 -13.11 -1.82 30.16
C TYR A 96 -12.83 -2.79 29.02
N ILE A 97 -13.88 -3.23 28.36
CA ILE A 97 -13.82 -4.07 27.17
C ILE A 97 -14.22 -3.21 25.98
N LYS A 98 -13.37 -3.16 24.95
CA LYS A 98 -13.67 -2.49 23.69
C LYS A 98 -13.48 -3.47 22.55
N THR A 99 -14.53 -3.74 21.80
CA THR A 99 -14.43 -4.40 20.49
C THR A 99 -14.53 -3.31 19.43
N ILE A 100 -13.48 -3.17 18.65
CA ILE A 100 -13.32 -2.15 17.62
C ILE A 100 -13.15 -2.79 16.26
N GLU A 101 -13.74 -2.18 15.25
CA GLU A 101 -13.45 -2.47 13.85
C GLU A 101 -12.41 -1.47 13.36
N VAL A 102 -11.30 -1.97 12.82
CA VAL A 102 -10.28 -1.16 12.17
C VAL A 102 -10.38 -1.43 10.68
N THR A 103 -10.83 -0.43 9.90
CA THR A 103 -10.87 -0.48 8.45
C THR A 103 -9.62 0.18 7.90
N LEU A 104 -8.87 -0.55 7.09
CA LEU A 104 -7.71 -0.07 6.36
C LEU A 104 -8.09 0.11 4.89
N SER A 105 -7.82 1.28 4.31
CA SER A 105 -8.09 1.58 2.91
C SER A 105 -6.82 2.03 2.20
N ILE A 106 -6.63 1.60 0.95
CA ILE A 106 -5.57 2.07 0.07
C ILE A 106 -6.19 2.75 -1.14
N GLY A 107 -5.71 3.95 -1.46
CA GLY A 107 -6.23 4.75 -2.57
C GLY A 107 -5.21 5.70 -3.18
N ASP A 108 -5.61 6.32 -4.28
CA ASP A 108 -4.92 7.43 -4.93
C ASP A 108 -5.40 8.75 -4.32
N ALA A 109 -4.49 9.47 -3.66
CA ALA A 109 -4.81 10.72 -3.00
C ALA A 109 -5.02 11.90 -3.98
N ILE A 110 -4.52 11.78 -5.21
CA ILE A 110 -4.65 12.81 -6.25
C ILE A 110 -6.00 12.67 -6.96
N GLU A 111 -6.34 11.43 -7.33
CA GLU A 111 -7.56 11.15 -8.08
C GLU A 111 -8.77 10.85 -7.18
N GLY A 112 -8.55 10.68 -5.87
CA GLY A 112 -9.61 10.37 -4.92
C GLY A 112 -10.23 8.98 -5.09
N VAL A 113 -9.49 8.04 -5.68
CA VAL A 113 -9.96 6.67 -5.96
C VAL A 113 -9.51 5.74 -4.85
N GLU A 114 -10.44 5.02 -4.24
CA GLU A 114 -10.14 3.91 -3.34
C GLU A 114 -9.99 2.63 -4.17
N PHE A 115 -8.85 1.95 -4.04
CA PHE A 115 -8.59 0.70 -4.73
C PHE A 115 -9.11 -0.51 -3.99
N LEU A 116 -8.93 -0.51 -2.67
CA LEU A 116 -9.31 -1.62 -1.81
C LEU A 116 -9.40 -1.19 -0.36
N SER A 117 -10.35 -1.78 0.38
CA SER A 117 -10.44 -1.69 1.83
C SER A 117 -10.58 -3.08 2.49
N GLU A 118 -10.14 -3.17 3.74
CA GLU A 118 -10.20 -4.38 4.56
C GLU A 118 -10.47 -4.00 6.00
N SER A 119 -11.44 -4.69 6.62
CA SER A 119 -11.84 -4.47 8.02
C SER A 119 -11.37 -5.62 8.91
N LEU A 120 -10.87 -5.28 10.09
CA LEU A 120 -10.46 -6.22 11.12
C LEU A 120 -11.13 -5.90 12.44
N GLU A 121 -11.75 -6.90 13.04
CA GLU A 121 -12.26 -6.79 14.40
C GLU A 121 -11.15 -7.06 15.41
N LEU A 122 -10.97 -6.14 16.36
CA LEU A 122 -9.95 -6.19 17.38
C LEU A 122 -10.60 -5.94 18.76
N ARG A 123 -10.32 -6.81 19.73
CA ARG A 123 -10.83 -6.66 21.09
C ARG A 123 -9.71 -6.24 22.03
N GLY A 124 -9.93 -5.16 22.78
CA GLY A 124 -9.03 -4.70 23.84
C GLY A 124 -9.70 -4.79 25.20
N VAL A 125 -8.90 -5.04 26.24
CA VAL A 125 -9.33 -5.07 27.63
C VAL A 125 -8.26 -4.40 28.47
N ASP A 126 -8.65 -3.48 29.35
CA ASP A 126 -7.75 -2.80 30.29
C ASP A 126 -8.53 -2.23 31.47
N ASP A 127 -7.81 -1.73 32.47
CA ASP A 127 -8.39 -1.07 33.65
C ASP A 127 -8.81 0.38 33.37
N ARG A 128 -8.47 0.89 32.17
CA ARG A 128 -8.83 2.25 31.72
C ARG A 128 -9.30 2.18 30.27
N GLU A 129 -10.27 3.01 29.98
CA GLU A 129 -10.91 3.04 28.68
C GLU A 129 -9.93 3.34 27.53
N ASP A 130 -9.06 4.37 27.71
CA ASP A 130 -8.02 4.72 26.71
C ASP A 130 -7.05 3.58 26.45
N GLN A 131 -6.71 2.82 27.49
CA GLN A 131 -5.81 1.66 27.39
C GLN A 131 -6.52 0.44 26.74
N ALA A 132 -7.81 0.31 26.91
CA ALA A 132 -8.58 -0.73 26.22
C ALA A 132 -8.52 -0.53 24.69
N PHE A 133 -8.66 0.70 24.16
CA PHE A 133 -8.39 1.00 22.74
C PHE A 133 -6.96 0.64 22.34
N ILE A 134 -5.97 1.08 23.11
CA ILE A 134 -4.56 0.79 22.85
C ILE A 134 -4.30 -0.72 22.82
N SER A 135 -4.88 -1.46 23.76
CA SER A 135 -4.80 -2.92 23.85
C SER A 135 -5.36 -3.62 22.61
N GLY A 136 -6.50 -3.14 22.09
CA GLY A 136 -7.08 -3.59 20.82
C GLY A 136 -6.16 -3.30 19.64
N ILE A 137 -5.75 -2.04 19.45
CA ILE A 137 -4.90 -1.61 18.32
C ILE A 137 -3.53 -2.30 18.32
N LYS A 138 -2.96 -2.65 19.49
CA LYS A 138 -1.72 -3.43 19.58
C LYS A 138 -1.78 -4.75 18.82
N LYS A 139 -2.96 -5.37 18.71
CA LYS A 139 -3.19 -6.63 17.98
C LYS A 139 -3.12 -6.47 16.45
N LEU A 140 -3.22 -5.24 15.94
CA LEU A 140 -3.00 -4.96 14.53
C LEU A 140 -1.53 -5.24 14.18
N SER A 141 -1.29 -6.27 13.38
CA SER A 141 0.06 -6.75 13.08
C SER A 141 0.32 -6.82 11.57
N PRO A 142 1.44 -6.25 11.08
CA PRO A 142 1.86 -6.39 9.68
C PRO A 142 2.09 -7.85 9.24
N ARG A 143 2.25 -8.78 10.20
CA ARG A 143 2.43 -10.21 9.93
C ARG A 143 1.12 -10.99 9.81
N ASN A 144 -0.03 -10.35 10.10
CA ASN A 144 -1.34 -10.96 9.94
C ASN A 144 -1.55 -11.37 8.47
N LYS A 145 -2.03 -12.60 8.25
CA LYS A 145 -2.24 -13.15 6.90
C LYS A 145 -3.27 -12.34 6.09
N ILE A 146 -4.32 -11.83 6.74
CA ILE A 146 -5.35 -10.99 6.12
C ILE A 146 -4.68 -9.70 5.61
N ILE A 147 -3.88 -9.04 6.46
CA ILE A 147 -3.18 -7.81 6.09
C ILE A 147 -2.19 -8.04 4.95
N LYS A 148 -1.44 -9.13 4.95
CA LYS A 148 -0.53 -9.45 3.84
C LYS A 148 -1.28 -9.63 2.53
N LYS A 149 -2.39 -10.40 2.55
CA LYS A 149 -3.23 -10.60 1.36
C LYS A 149 -3.87 -9.28 0.89
N PHE A 150 -4.35 -8.45 1.83
CA PHE A 150 -4.87 -7.12 1.53
C PHE A 150 -3.85 -6.26 0.79
N ILE A 151 -2.61 -6.21 1.26
CA ILE A 151 -1.53 -5.46 0.63
C ILE A 151 -1.19 -5.99 -0.77
N GLU A 152 -1.13 -7.31 -0.93
CA GLU A 152 -0.87 -7.95 -2.23
C GLU A 152 -1.99 -7.65 -3.23
N ASN A 153 -3.23 -7.79 -2.80
CA ASN A 153 -4.39 -7.47 -3.63
C ASN A 153 -4.43 -5.98 -4.01
N ALA A 154 -4.08 -5.08 -3.08
CA ALA A 154 -4.04 -3.66 -3.35
C ALA A 154 -2.98 -3.30 -4.40
N LYS A 155 -1.79 -3.93 -4.35
CA LYS A 155 -0.77 -3.78 -5.40
C LYS A 155 -1.32 -4.15 -6.77
N ASN A 156 -1.96 -5.31 -6.87
CA ASN A 156 -2.53 -5.79 -8.12
C ASN A 156 -3.61 -4.84 -8.64
N LYS A 157 -4.48 -4.32 -7.77
CA LYS A 157 -5.52 -3.35 -8.13
C LYS A 157 -4.96 -2.02 -8.61
N ILE A 158 -3.90 -1.52 -8.00
CA ILE A 158 -3.20 -0.32 -8.46
C ILE A 158 -2.65 -0.54 -9.88
N ILE A 159 -1.96 -1.65 -10.13
CA ILE A 159 -1.39 -1.96 -11.44
C ILE A 159 -2.48 -2.13 -12.49
N GLU A 160 -3.54 -2.88 -12.18
CA GLU A 160 -4.69 -3.07 -13.07
C GLU A 160 -5.33 -1.72 -13.47
N TYR A 161 -5.52 -0.84 -12.49
CA TYR A 161 -6.08 0.48 -12.71
C TYR A 161 -5.23 1.31 -13.66
N TYR A 162 -3.92 1.39 -13.44
CA TYR A 162 -3.04 2.18 -14.30
C TYR A 162 -2.83 1.56 -15.68
N ASN A 163 -2.79 0.24 -15.79
CA ASN A 163 -2.73 -0.42 -17.09
C ASN A 163 -4.00 -0.12 -17.92
N SER A 164 -5.18 -0.19 -17.30
CA SER A 164 -6.43 0.15 -18.01
C SER A 164 -6.52 1.60 -18.45
N LYS A 165 -5.93 2.52 -17.66
CA LYS A 165 -5.84 3.94 -18.06
C LYS A 165 -4.89 4.15 -19.23
N CYS A 166 -3.73 3.51 -19.24
CA CYS A 166 -2.79 3.58 -20.35
C CYS A 166 -3.45 3.10 -21.64
N ASP A 167 -4.16 1.98 -21.62
CA ASP A 167 -4.88 1.43 -22.77
C ASP A 167 -5.97 2.38 -23.27
N PHE A 168 -6.68 3.04 -22.36
CA PHE A 168 -7.70 4.03 -22.70
C PHE A 168 -7.09 5.25 -23.38
N ILE A 169 -6.03 5.84 -22.78
CA ILE A 169 -5.34 7.02 -23.33
C ILE A 169 -4.75 6.72 -24.72
N LEU A 170 -4.16 5.53 -24.91
CA LEU A 170 -3.63 5.12 -26.20
C LEU A 170 -4.72 5.02 -27.27
N LYS A 171 -5.87 4.41 -26.95
CA LYS A 171 -7.01 4.33 -27.88
C LYS A 171 -7.61 5.70 -28.20
N GLU A 172 -7.68 6.59 -27.22
CA GLU A 172 -8.16 7.95 -27.42
C GLU A 172 -7.21 8.73 -28.35
N ALA A 173 -5.90 8.66 -28.11
CA ALA A 173 -4.88 9.27 -28.96
C ALA A 173 -4.92 8.71 -30.40
N GLU A 174 -5.06 7.40 -30.59
CA GLU A 174 -5.23 6.77 -31.89
C GLU A 174 -6.51 7.28 -32.62
N THR A 175 -7.60 7.42 -31.88
CA THR A 175 -8.87 7.93 -32.45
C THR A 175 -8.74 9.38 -32.90
N LEU A 176 -8.12 10.23 -32.08
CA LEU A 176 -7.86 11.64 -32.44
C LEU A 176 -6.91 11.76 -33.61
N GLN A 177 -5.87 10.94 -33.69
CA GLN A 177 -4.95 10.86 -34.81
C GLN A 177 -5.70 10.48 -36.13
N ASN A 178 -6.55 9.45 -36.05
CA ASN A 178 -7.34 9.02 -37.22
C ASN A 178 -8.30 10.10 -37.69
N ASN A 179 -8.81 10.92 -36.79
CA ASN A 179 -9.66 12.08 -37.08
C ASN A 179 -8.86 13.32 -37.52
N LYS A 180 -7.51 13.23 -37.59
CA LYS A 180 -6.58 14.34 -37.89
C LYS A 180 -6.63 15.50 -36.90
N ASP A 181 -7.10 15.23 -35.68
CA ASP A 181 -7.12 16.17 -34.55
C ASP A 181 -5.83 16.03 -33.73
N TYR A 182 -4.72 16.48 -34.32
CA TYR A 182 -3.39 16.30 -33.76
C TYR A 182 -3.14 17.14 -32.49
N ASP A 183 -3.79 18.29 -32.37
CA ASP A 183 -3.61 19.18 -31.21
C ASP A 183 -4.18 18.55 -29.95
N ASN A 184 -5.35 17.89 -30.04
CA ASN A 184 -5.94 17.16 -28.91
C ASN A 184 -5.28 15.78 -28.65
N ALA A 185 -4.67 15.17 -29.67
CA ALA A 185 -3.95 13.90 -29.49
C ALA A 185 -2.63 14.05 -28.71
N LEU A 186 -2.09 15.27 -28.56
CA LEU A 186 -0.83 15.59 -27.88
C LEU A 186 -1.03 16.28 -26.52
N SER A 187 -2.26 16.54 -26.12
CA SER A 187 -2.63 17.17 -24.84
C SER A 187 -2.89 16.15 -23.75
#